data_59bc525e647bc0da2cb71d2f5bf94b66
#
_entry.id   59bc525e647bc0da2cb71d2f5bf94b66
#
_cell.length_a   1.000
_cell.length_b   1.000
_cell.length_c   1.000
_cell.angle_alpha   90.00
_cell.angle_beta   90.00
_cell.angle_gamma   90.00
#
_symmetry.space_group_name_H-M   'P 1'
#
loop_
_entity.id
_entity.type
_entity.pdbx_description
1 polymer ?
#
loop_
_entity_poly.entity_id
_entity_poly.type
_entity_poly.pdbx_seq_one_letter_code
_entity_poly.pdbx_strand_id
1 'polypeptide(L)'
;AASLAATALGSSSTAFAQQSSAPTIRPLTGKMTYEEVRNRAREMMIPRCYVCPECNGRGPCVGQVPGFGGMGASRGFQANYDSLAAVQLNSRVVHSVHVPDTSIDFFGTKISMPVIAAPTGGTTYNMGGKLTEEEFVNAICGGCNKAGTLGAVADGIGDPLLVYEKRLQTLKEHGYKAIVGLKPRLQKDIIERMRLAEEAGIIALTIDLDSAGRAARATKGQTVEPKTFEQLKELVKASKLPLLFKGIMTPDEAELCINAGAAGIVVSNHGGRTLADTPGTAAVLPRTVDKVNGRRLVMV
;
A
#
# COMPACT_ATOMS: atom_id res chain seq x y z
N ALA A 1 1.89 56.41 30.98
CA ALA A 1 1.96 55.29 31.91
C ALA A 1 0.67 54.46 31.81
N ALA A 2 0.65 53.40 31.05
CA ALA A 2 -0.44 52.41 31.03
C ALA A 2 0.17 51.04 31.24
N SER A 3 -0.17 50.46 32.39
CA SER A 3 0.23 49.14 32.84
C SER A 3 -0.60 48.09 32.10
N LEU A 4 0.04 47.16 31.37
CA LEU A 4 -0.59 45.98 30.83
C LEU A 4 -0.38 44.81 31.78
N ALA A 5 -1.45 44.37 32.40
CA ALA A 5 -1.47 43.14 33.19
C ALA A 5 -1.55 41.93 32.24
N ALA A 6 -0.57 41.07 32.25
CA ALA A 6 -0.57 39.80 31.55
C ALA A 6 -1.31 38.76 32.40
N THR A 7 -2.47 38.35 31.92
CA THR A 7 -3.21 37.20 32.48
C THR A 7 -2.62 35.91 31.91
N ALA A 8 -2.00 35.10 32.73
CA ALA A 8 -1.54 33.77 32.38
C ALA A 8 -2.75 32.83 32.26
N LEU A 9 -3.05 32.40 31.04
CA LEU A 9 -3.98 31.29 30.78
C LEU A 9 -3.24 29.97 31.00
N GLY A 10 -3.55 29.30 32.09
CA GLY A 10 -3.10 27.95 32.37
C GLY A 10 -3.69 26.97 31.39
N SER A 11 -2.84 26.38 30.55
CA SER A 11 -3.18 25.25 29.69
C SER A 11 -3.26 23.96 30.49
N SER A 12 -4.46 23.57 30.91
CA SER A 12 -4.73 22.22 31.39
C SER A 12 -4.74 21.27 30.22
N SER A 13 -3.65 20.53 30.04
CA SER A 13 -3.58 19.38 29.13
C SER A 13 -4.36 18.22 29.75
N THR A 14 -5.65 18.11 29.43
CA THR A 14 -6.41 16.88 29.65
C THR A 14 -5.99 15.85 28.58
N ALA A 15 -5.20 14.89 29.03
CA ALA A 15 -4.89 13.69 28.24
C ALA A 15 -6.19 12.93 28.00
N PHE A 16 -6.67 12.93 26.75
CA PHE A 16 -7.70 12.01 26.29
C PHE A 16 -7.09 10.62 26.11
N ALA A 17 -6.94 9.90 27.21
CA ALA A 17 -6.80 8.45 27.22
C ALA A 17 -8.22 7.86 27.21
N GLN A 18 -8.91 7.90 26.09
CA GLN A 18 -10.11 7.11 25.90
C GLN A 18 -9.67 5.72 25.43
N GLN A 19 -9.53 4.81 26.39
CA GLN A 19 -9.56 3.37 26.13
C GLN A 19 -10.95 3.03 25.59
N SER A 20 -11.13 3.10 24.27
CA SER A 20 -12.25 2.46 23.62
C SER A 20 -11.97 0.95 23.66
N SER A 21 -12.74 0.20 24.44
CA SER A 21 -12.81 -1.24 24.32
C SER A 21 -13.09 -1.57 22.84
N ALA A 22 -12.15 -2.25 22.17
CA ALA A 22 -12.36 -2.69 20.80
C ALA A 22 -13.67 -3.48 20.74
N PRO A 23 -14.57 -3.22 19.80
CA PRO A 23 -15.79 -3.99 19.66
C PRO A 23 -15.39 -5.45 19.44
N THR A 24 -15.93 -6.36 20.27
CA THR A 24 -15.70 -7.79 20.14
C THR A 24 -16.21 -8.23 18.77
N ILE A 25 -15.31 -8.51 17.85
CA ILE A 25 -15.66 -8.98 16.52
C ILE A 25 -16.22 -10.40 16.70
N ARG A 26 -17.50 -10.59 16.42
CA ARG A 26 -18.09 -11.93 16.41
C ARG A 26 -17.36 -12.78 15.37
N PRO A 27 -16.90 -14.00 15.71
CA PRO A 27 -16.37 -14.92 14.72
C PRO A 27 -17.40 -15.12 13.60
N LEU A 28 -16.93 -15.05 12.36
CA LEU A 28 -17.78 -15.29 11.20
C LEU A 28 -18.06 -16.80 11.11
N THR A 29 -19.21 -17.22 11.61
CA THR A 29 -19.70 -18.59 11.46
C THR A 29 -20.64 -18.64 10.26
N GLY A 30 -20.17 -19.21 9.15
CA GLY A 30 -20.96 -19.38 7.93
C GLY A 30 -20.41 -18.65 6.71
N LYS A 31 -21.00 -18.94 5.55
CA LYS A 31 -20.70 -18.24 4.30
C LYS A 31 -21.42 -16.90 4.31
N MET A 32 -20.69 -15.79 4.40
CA MET A 32 -21.27 -14.46 4.23
C MET A 32 -21.47 -14.14 2.74
N THR A 33 -22.56 -13.47 2.44
CA THR A 33 -22.77 -12.85 1.14
C THR A 33 -21.84 -11.64 0.96
N TYR A 34 -21.59 -11.26 -0.29
CA TYR A 34 -20.80 -10.06 -0.60
C TYR A 34 -21.42 -8.78 0.03
N GLU A 35 -22.73 -8.70 0.09
CA GLU A 35 -23.42 -7.56 0.68
C GLU A 35 -23.22 -7.50 2.21
N GLU A 36 -23.32 -8.62 2.90
CA GLU A 36 -23.06 -8.70 4.34
C GLU A 36 -21.62 -8.28 4.67
N VAL A 37 -20.63 -8.74 3.88
CA VAL A 37 -19.24 -8.31 4.03
C VAL A 37 -19.11 -6.80 3.85
N ARG A 38 -19.76 -6.22 2.84
CA ARG A 38 -19.71 -4.76 2.60
C ARG A 38 -20.38 -3.96 3.69
N ASN A 39 -21.53 -4.40 4.19
CA ASN A 39 -22.24 -3.72 5.26
C ASN A 39 -21.40 -3.70 6.54
N ARG A 40 -20.81 -4.84 6.89
CA ARG A 40 -19.88 -4.93 8.02
C ARG A 40 -18.65 -4.04 7.83
N ALA A 41 -18.09 -4.01 6.62
CA ALA A 41 -16.96 -3.12 6.31
C ALA A 41 -17.33 -1.64 6.49
N ARG A 42 -18.54 -1.20 6.13
CA ARG A 42 -19.02 0.17 6.37
C ARG A 42 -19.04 0.51 7.87
N GLU A 43 -19.56 -0.37 8.69
CA GLU A 43 -19.60 -0.19 10.15
C GLU A 43 -18.20 -0.01 10.75
N MET A 44 -17.22 -0.74 10.23
CA MET A 44 -15.85 -0.71 10.73
C MET A 44 -15.03 0.46 10.17
N MET A 45 -15.27 0.87 8.93
CA MET A 45 -14.38 1.77 8.20
C MET A 45 -14.79 3.24 8.26
N ILE A 46 -16.06 3.57 8.49
CA ILE A 46 -16.52 4.96 8.61
C ILE A 46 -15.84 5.61 9.85
N PRO A 47 -15.36 6.87 9.74
CA PRO A 47 -15.46 7.79 8.60
C PRO A 47 -14.28 7.72 7.61
N ARG A 48 -13.36 6.77 7.74
CA ARG A 48 -12.15 6.70 6.91
C ARG A 48 -12.41 6.17 5.50
N CYS A 49 -13.34 5.23 5.37
CA CYS A 49 -13.86 4.74 4.11
C CYS A 49 -15.35 4.45 4.23
N TYR A 50 -16.13 4.90 3.27
CA TYR A 50 -17.59 4.74 3.26
C TYR A 50 -18.04 3.47 2.53
N VAL A 51 -17.10 2.68 2.01
CA VAL A 51 -17.37 1.45 1.25
C VAL A 51 -18.46 1.68 0.20
N CYS A 52 -18.25 2.71 -0.62
CA CYS A 52 -19.20 3.12 -1.67
C CYS A 52 -19.49 1.97 -2.63
N PRO A 53 -20.68 1.90 -3.25
CA PRO A 53 -20.98 0.93 -4.30
C PRO A 53 -19.93 0.93 -5.41
N GLU A 54 -19.48 2.11 -5.79
CA GLU A 54 -18.44 2.36 -6.77
C GLU A 54 -17.34 3.24 -6.16
N CYS A 55 -16.11 2.73 -6.13
CA CYS A 55 -14.96 3.44 -5.57
C CYS A 55 -14.22 4.23 -6.67
N ASN A 56 -14.81 5.36 -7.08
CA ASN A 56 -14.35 6.17 -8.21
C ASN A 56 -13.66 7.50 -7.82
N GLY A 57 -13.38 7.69 -6.53
CA GLY A 57 -12.76 8.93 -6.02
C GLY A 57 -13.70 10.15 -5.94
N ARG A 58 -15.02 9.95 -6.09
CA ARG A 58 -16.05 11.01 -6.04
C ARG A 58 -16.98 10.88 -4.82
N GLY A 59 -16.68 9.96 -3.93
CA GLY A 59 -17.46 9.70 -2.72
C GLY A 59 -17.14 10.65 -1.57
N PRO A 60 -17.76 10.43 -0.39
CA PRO A 60 -17.60 11.32 0.78
C PRO A 60 -16.18 11.43 1.34
N CYS A 61 -15.26 10.52 0.95
CA CYS A 61 -13.87 10.52 1.42
C CYS A 61 -12.94 11.42 0.57
N VAL A 62 -13.46 12.20 -0.37
CA VAL A 62 -12.66 13.13 -1.19
C VAL A 62 -11.80 14.01 -0.30
N GLY A 63 -10.49 14.07 -0.60
CA GLY A 63 -9.53 14.88 0.13
C GLY A 63 -9.15 14.38 1.53
N GLN A 64 -9.68 13.25 1.97
CA GLN A 64 -9.38 12.69 3.30
C GLN A 64 -8.09 11.85 3.25
N VAL A 65 -6.99 12.44 3.71
CA VAL A 65 -5.69 11.79 3.88
C VAL A 65 -5.11 12.21 5.26
N PRO A 66 -4.80 11.32 6.19
CA PRO A 66 -4.90 9.86 6.13
C PRO A 66 -6.34 9.36 6.02
N GLY A 67 -6.51 8.25 5.32
CA GLY A 67 -7.79 7.71 4.88
C GLY A 67 -7.66 7.33 3.41
N PHE A 68 -8.73 6.95 2.76
CA PHE A 68 -8.65 6.39 1.40
C PHE A 68 -8.97 7.39 0.29
N GLY A 69 -9.41 8.61 0.61
CA GLY A 69 -9.63 9.66 -0.38
C GLY A 69 -8.32 10.25 -0.90
N GLY A 70 -8.19 10.57 -2.15
CA GLY A 70 -7.00 11.18 -2.73
C GLY A 70 -6.70 12.59 -2.19
N MET A 71 -5.52 13.13 -2.50
CA MET A 71 -5.12 14.49 -2.15
C MET A 71 -5.99 15.54 -2.86
N GLY A 72 -6.21 16.68 -2.19
CA GLY A 72 -6.97 17.80 -2.73
C GLY A 72 -8.39 17.39 -3.12
N ALA A 73 -8.79 17.64 -4.37
CA ALA A 73 -10.08 17.24 -4.93
C ALA A 73 -10.12 15.77 -5.40
N SER A 74 -9.19 14.91 -4.97
CA SER A 74 -9.05 13.49 -5.38
C SER A 74 -8.83 13.28 -6.88
N ARG A 75 -8.38 14.28 -7.64
CA ARG A 75 -8.24 14.13 -9.10
C ARG A 75 -7.28 13.03 -9.53
N GLY A 76 -6.18 12.82 -8.81
CA GLY A 76 -5.27 11.69 -9.08
C GLY A 76 -5.93 10.32 -8.83
N PHE A 77 -6.83 10.22 -7.84
CA PHE A 77 -7.62 9.00 -7.61
C PHE A 77 -8.65 8.80 -8.72
N GLN A 78 -9.41 9.87 -9.06
CA GLN A 78 -10.38 9.84 -10.15
C GLN A 78 -9.71 9.45 -11.47
N ALA A 79 -8.53 10.01 -11.77
CA ALA A 79 -7.76 9.68 -12.96
C ALA A 79 -7.38 8.19 -13.03
N ASN A 80 -7.08 7.53 -11.91
CA ASN A 80 -6.85 6.08 -11.89
C ASN A 80 -8.11 5.32 -12.33
N TYR A 81 -9.26 5.67 -11.75
CA TYR A 81 -10.53 5.05 -12.11
C TYR A 81 -10.89 5.30 -13.57
N ASP A 82 -10.86 6.56 -14.01
CA ASP A 82 -11.27 6.96 -15.37
C ASP A 82 -10.35 6.36 -16.43
N SER A 83 -9.03 6.37 -16.22
CA SER A 83 -8.08 5.78 -17.17
C SER A 83 -8.19 4.26 -17.28
N LEU A 84 -8.51 3.56 -16.19
CA LEU A 84 -8.76 2.13 -16.23
C LEU A 84 -10.10 1.83 -16.91
N ALA A 85 -11.14 2.60 -16.63
CA ALA A 85 -12.45 2.47 -17.27
C ALA A 85 -12.41 2.72 -18.79
N ALA A 86 -11.43 3.51 -19.26
CA ALA A 86 -11.22 3.76 -20.69
C ALA A 86 -10.56 2.59 -21.42
N VAL A 87 -10.00 1.60 -20.71
CA VAL A 87 -9.41 0.40 -21.34
C VAL A 87 -10.50 -0.51 -21.84
N GLN A 88 -10.49 -0.77 -23.15
CA GLN A 88 -11.45 -1.63 -23.81
C GLN A 88 -10.85 -3.01 -24.06
N LEU A 89 -11.66 -4.05 -23.85
CA LEU A 89 -11.27 -5.42 -24.16
C LEU A 89 -11.41 -5.69 -25.67
N ASN A 90 -10.36 -6.20 -26.27
CA ASN A 90 -10.39 -6.67 -27.63
C ASN A 90 -11.00 -8.07 -27.67
N SER A 91 -12.32 -8.15 -27.82
CA SER A 91 -13.06 -9.41 -27.81
C SER A 91 -12.68 -10.33 -29.00
N ARG A 92 -12.25 -11.54 -28.69
CA ARG A 92 -11.97 -12.59 -29.65
C ARG A 92 -12.76 -13.84 -29.28
N VAL A 93 -13.58 -14.35 -30.22
CA VAL A 93 -14.47 -15.48 -29.98
C VAL A 93 -14.12 -16.72 -30.84
N VAL A 94 -13.17 -16.58 -31.78
CA VAL A 94 -12.68 -17.69 -32.59
C VAL A 94 -11.32 -18.13 -32.07
N HIS A 95 -11.30 -19.19 -31.26
CA HIS A 95 -10.11 -19.77 -30.66
C HIS A 95 -10.36 -21.21 -30.20
N SER A 96 -9.31 -21.96 -29.94
CA SER A 96 -9.36 -23.35 -29.45
C SER A 96 -9.17 -23.49 -27.93
N VAL A 97 -9.10 -22.38 -27.17
CA VAL A 97 -8.89 -22.42 -25.75
C VAL A 97 -10.20 -22.76 -25.04
N HIS A 98 -10.23 -23.87 -24.31
CA HIS A 98 -11.37 -24.30 -23.50
C HIS A 98 -11.20 -24.03 -22.00
N VAL A 99 -9.96 -24.14 -21.51
CA VAL A 99 -9.61 -23.86 -20.12
C VAL A 99 -8.40 -22.91 -20.10
N PRO A 100 -8.60 -21.61 -19.89
CA PRO A 100 -7.50 -20.66 -19.84
C PRO A 100 -6.65 -20.88 -18.57
N ASP A 101 -5.32 -20.93 -18.73
CA ASP A 101 -4.37 -20.87 -17.61
C ASP A 101 -4.04 -19.39 -17.34
N THR A 102 -4.45 -18.90 -16.18
CA THR A 102 -4.17 -17.54 -15.69
C THR A 102 -2.99 -17.49 -14.73
N SER A 103 -2.34 -18.65 -14.48
CA SER A 103 -1.23 -18.71 -13.54
C SER A 103 0.02 -18.02 -14.08
N ILE A 104 0.80 -17.45 -13.17
CA ILE A 104 2.12 -16.90 -13.47
C ILE A 104 3.14 -17.37 -12.44
N ASP A 105 4.42 -17.35 -12.81
CA ASP A 105 5.51 -17.42 -11.87
C ASP A 105 5.85 -16.00 -11.36
N PHE A 106 5.82 -15.83 -10.06
CA PHE A 106 6.21 -14.59 -9.40
C PHE A 106 7.43 -14.86 -8.52
N PHE A 107 8.61 -14.61 -9.05
CA PHE A 107 9.88 -14.85 -8.39
C PHE A 107 10.00 -16.26 -7.79
N GLY A 108 9.73 -17.30 -8.59
CA GLY A 108 9.79 -18.70 -8.17
C GLY A 108 8.55 -19.17 -7.40
N THR A 109 7.55 -18.33 -7.23
CA THR A 109 6.27 -18.70 -6.61
C THR A 109 5.17 -18.72 -7.66
N LYS A 110 4.62 -19.90 -7.95
CA LYS A 110 3.46 -20.01 -8.85
C LYS A 110 2.22 -19.46 -8.15
N ILE A 111 1.55 -18.48 -8.76
CA ILE A 111 0.27 -17.93 -8.32
C ILE A 111 -0.80 -18.18 -9.40
N SER A 112 -2.05 -18.34 -8.96
CA SER A 112 -3.17 -18.76 -9.84
C SER A 112 -3.63 -17.68 -10.81
N MET A 113 -3.32 -16.42 -10.51
CA MET A 113 -3.73 -15.26 -11.31
C MET A 113 -2.76 -14.08 -11.09
N PRO A 114 -2.57 -13.20 -12.10
CA PRO A 114 -1.66 -12.05 -11.98
C PRO A 114 -2.29 -10.88 -11.20
N VAL A 115 -2.93 -11.17 -10.08
CA VAL A 115 -3.55 -10.19 -9.19
C VAL A 115 -3.02 -10.39 -7.79
N ILE A 116 -2.45 -9.35 -7.22
CA ILE A 116 -1.82 -9.32 -5.89
C ILE A 116 -2.46 -8.20 -5.07
N ALA A 117 -2.78 -8.45 -3.80
CA ALA A 117 -3.26 -7.39 -2.93
C ALA A 117 -2.15 -6.36 -2.68
N ALA A 118 -2.46 -5.08 -2.91
CA ALA A 118 -1.50 -3.99 -2.77
C ALA A 118 -0.98 -3.86 -1.33
N PRO A 119 0.29 -3.48 -1.13
CA PRO A 119 0.86 -3.31 0.20
C PRO A 119 0.16 -2.18 0.97
N THR A 120 -0.49 -2.55 2.05
CA THR A 120 -1.19 -1.63 2.95
C THR A 120 -0.73 -1.90 4.38
N GLY A 121 -0.50 -0.85 5.12
CA GLY A 121 -0.11 -0.94 6.52
C GLY A 121 -0.82 0.10 7.37
N GLY A 122 -0.64 -0.01 8.70
CA GLY A 122 -1.17 0.95 9.64
C GLY A 122 -2.68 0.82 9.84
N THR A 123 -3.15 -0.32 10.34
CA THR A 123 -4.58 -0.52 10.67
C THR A 123 -5.09 0.58 11.57
N THR A 124 -4.33 0.94 12.60
CA THR A 124 -4.65 2.03 13.53
C THR A 124 -4.68 3.38 12.82
N TYR A 125 -3.66 3.67 12.00
CA TYR A 125 -3.51 4.96 11.36
C TYR A 125 -4.43 5.16 10.16
N ASN A 126 -4.52 4.15 9.28
CA ASN A 126 -5.29 4.25 8.03
C ASN A 126 -6.72 3.74 8.15
N MET A 127 -6.98 2.78 9.03
CA MET A 127 -8.27 2.06 9.08
C MET A 127 -9.05 2.28 10.39
N GLY A 128 -8.57 3.18 11.26
CA GLY A 128 -9.28 3.54 12.50
C GLY A 128 -9.12 2.56 13.65
N GLY A 129 -8.19 1.61 13.58
CA GLY A 129 -7.81 0.73 14.69
C GLY A 129 -8.90 -0.29 15.09
N LYS A 130 -9.81 -0.63 14.19
CA LYS A 130 -10.89 -1.59 14.44
C LYS A 130 -10.46 -3.05 14.34
N LEU A 131 -9.27 -3.30 13.78
CA LEU A 131 -8.63 -4.61 13.67
C LEU A 131 -7.27 -4.54 14.35
N THR A 132 -6.85 -5.64 14.93
CA THR A 132 -5.45 -5.84 15.33
C THR A 132 -4.58 -6.02 14.09
N GLU A 133 -3.27 -5.86 14.24
CA GLU A 133 -2.33 -6.12 13.14
C GLU A 133 -2.37 -7.58 12.67
N GLU A 134 -2.53 -8.51 13.59
CA GLU A 134 -2.67 -9.93 13.29
C GLU A 134 -3.94 -10.22 12.49
N GLU A 135 -5.09 -9.73 12.93
CA GLU A 135 -6.37 -9.89 12.20
C GLU A 135 -6.27 -9.31 10.78
N PHE A 136 -5.59 -8.16 10.63
CA PHE A 136 -5.39 -7.53 9.33
C PHE A 136 -4.51 -8.39 8.41
N VAL A 137 -3.37 -8.88 8.90
CA VAL A 137 -2.47 -9.75 8.13
C VAL A 137 -3.17 -11.05 7.74
N ASN A 138 -3.90 -11.66 8.67
CA ASN A 138 -4.69 -12.87 8.41
C ASN A 138 -5.77 -12.63 7.35
N ALA A 139 -6.47 -11.50 7.40
CA ALA A 139 -7.49 -11.16 6.41
C ALA A 139 -6.89 -10.99 5.00
N ILE A 140 -5.81 -10.21 4.86
CA ILE A 140 -5.21 -9.91 3.56
C ILE A 140 -4.36 -11.09 3.06
N CYS A 141 -3.32 -11.47 3.80
CA CYS A 141 -2.38 -12.49 3.32
C CYS A 141 -2.98 -13.89 3.37
N GLY A 142 -3.70 -14.22 4.45
CA GLY A 142 -4.39 -15.49 4.55
C GLY A 142 -5.48 -15.65 3.50
N GLY A 143 -6.27 -14.60 3.25
CA GLY A 143 -7.30 -14.59 2.20
C GLY A 143 -6.70 -14.76 0.81
N CYS A 144 -5.66 -14.01 0.47
CA CYS A 144 -4.96 -14.12 -0.82
C CYS A 144 -4.33 -15.50 -1.02
N ASN A 145 -3.67 -16.05 0.02
CA ASN A 145 -3.06 -17.38 -0.08
C ASN A 145 -4.12 -18.47 -0.29
N LYS A 146 -5.30 -18.37 0.34
CA LYS A 146 -6.44 -19.26 0.07
C LYS A 146 -6.96 -19.15 -1.35
N ALA A 147 -6.90 -17.96 -1.96
CA ALA A 147 -7.28 -17.73 -3.36
C ALA A 147 -6.16 -18.13 -4.34
N GLY A 148 -5.03 -18.61 -3.88
CA GLY A 148 -3.88 -19.03 -4.70
C GLY A 148 -3.05 -17.86 -5.22
N THR A 149 -3.13 -16.68 -4.59
CA THR A 149 -2.32 -15.51 -4.94
C THR A 149 -1.60 -14.95 -3.70
N LEU A 150 -0.93 -13.81 -3.86
CA LEU A 150 -0.15 -13.17 -2.79
C LEU A 150 -0.90 -11.99 -2.18
N GLY A 151 -0.82 -11.87 -0.87
CA GLY A 151 -1.14 -10.66 -0.14
C GLY A 151 0.11 -9.80 0.05
N ALA A 152 -0.09 -8.51 0.31
CA ALA A 152 1.00 -7.64 0.70
C ALA A 152 0.62 -6.81 1.93
N VAL A 153 1.60 -6.62 2.81
CA VAL A 153 1.52 -5.70 3.95
C VAL A 153 2.63 -4.66 3.84
N ALA A 154 2.50 -3.56 4.56
CA ALA A 154 3.52 -2.52 4.53
C ALA A 154 3.83 -2.00 5.93
N ASP A 155 5.01 -1.37 6.09
CA ASP A 155 5.25 -0.51 7.22
C ASP A 155 4.47 0.80 7.06
N GLY A 156 3.71 1.23 8.06
CA GLY A 156 3.04 2.53 8.05
C GLY A 156 4.03 3.66 8.39
N ILE A 157 3.88 4.84 7.76
CA ILE A 157 4.75 6.00 8.09
C ILE A 157 4.69 6.32 9.59
N GLY A 158 3.53 6.21 10.22
CA GLY A 158 3.31 6.49 11.63
C GLY A 158 3.58 5.31 12.57
N ASP A 159 3.88 4.13 12.05
CA ASP A 159 3.98 2.92 12.88
C ASP A 159 5.32 2.83 13.59
N PRO A 160 5.33 2.54 14.90
CA PRO A 160 6.53 2.10 15.60
C PRO A 160 7.10 0.81 14.97
N LEU A 161 8.40 0.57 15.13
CA LEU A 161 9.04 -0.65 14.61
C LEU A 161 8.35 -1.92 15.12
N LEU A 162 7.98 -1.97 16.40
CA LEU A 162 7.27 -3.10 17.01
C LEU A 162 5.97 -3.49 16.27
N VAL A 163 5.25 -2.52 15.71
CA VAL A 163 4.02 -2.78 14.94
C VAL A 163 4.34 -3.47 13.62
N TYR A 164 5.43 -3.06 12.98
CA TYR A 164 5.94 -3.73 11.78
C TYR A 164 6.42 -5.16 12.09
N GLU A 165 7.17 -5.35 13.17
CA GLU A 165 7.62 -6.67 13.62
C GLU A 165 6.46 -7.62 13.90
N LYS A 166 5.37 -7.16 14.52
CA LYS A 166 4.16 -7.98 14.74
C LYS A 166 3.55 -8.46 13.44
N ARG A 167 3.50 -7.62 12.38
CA ARG A 167 3.03 -8.06 11.07
C ARG A 167 3.91 -9.15 10.48
N LEU A 168 5.22 -8.99 10.57
CA LEU A 168 6.19 -9.99 10.10
C LEU A 168 6.09 -11.30 10.89
N GLN A 169 5.93 -11.20 12.20
CA GLN A 169 5.73 -12.36 13.06
C GLN A 169 4.49 -13.15 12.63
N THR A 170 3.35 -12.48 12.40
CA THR A 170 2.12 -13.13 11.92
C THR A 170 2.33 -13.82 10.57
N LEU A 171 3.02 -13.17 9.61
CA LEU A 171 3.36 -13.80 8.34
C LEU A 171 4.15 -15.09 8.52
N LYS A 172 5.16 -15.05 9.38
CA LYS A 172 6.04 -16.20 9.67
C LYS A 172 5.31 -17.33 10.38
N GLU A 173 4.53 -17.02 11.42
CA GLU A 173 3.80 -18.02 12.22
C GLU A 173 2.77 -18.79 11.39
N HIS A 174 2.13 -18.14 10.44
CA HIS A 174 1.14 -18.77 9.55
C HIS A 174 1.75 -19.30 8.24
N GLY A 175 3.03 -19.07 7.98
CA GLY A 175 3.69 -19.46 6.74
C GLY A 175 3.11 -18.80 5.49
N TYR A 176 2.57 -17.58 5.61
CA TYR A 176 1.97 -16.89 4.50
C TYR A 176 3.01 -16.44 3.47
N LYS A 177 2.78 -16.76 2.21
CA LYS A 177 3.51 -16.18 1.09
C LYS A 177 3.01 -14.76 0.87
N ALA A 178 3.92 -13.79 1.00
CA ALA A 178 3.56 -12.38 0.99
C ALA A 178 4.66 -11.49 0.39
N ILE A 179 4.27 -10.28 0.05
CA ILE A 179 5.16 -9.17 -0.29
C ILE A 179 5.12 -8.16 0.86
N VAL A 180 6.25 -7.52 1.14
CA VAL A 180 6.31 -6.45 2.14
C VAL A 180 6.70 -5.13 1.50
N GLY A 181 5.89 -4.10 1.74
CA GLY A 181 6.14 -2.73 1.31
C GLY A 181 6.79 -1.90 2.40
N LEU A 182 7.84 -1.17 2.05
CA LEU A 182 8.58 -0.28 2.94
C LEU A 182 8.39 1.17 2.52
N LYS A 183 8.39 2.06 3.50
CA LYS A 183 8.41 3.51 3.25
C LYS A 183 9.84 3.98 2.97
N PRO A 184 10.02 5.06 2.19
CA PRO A 184 11.33 5.60 1.87
C PRO A 184 11.92 6.37 3.07
N ARG A 185 12.18 5.65 4.16
CA ARG A 185 12.78 6.13 5.40
C ARG A 185 14.25 6.48 5.18
N LEU A 186 14.96 6.87 6.23
CA LEU A 186 16.42 6.94 6.21
C LEU A 186 17.01 5.59 5.76
N GLN A 187 18.09 5.64 5.02
CA GLN A 187 18.67 4.45 4.39
C GLN A 187 18.91 3.29 5.35
N LYS A 188 19.49 3.58 6.52
CA LYS A 188 19.72 2.59 7.59
C LYS A 188 18.44 1.92 8.08
N ASP A 189 17.36 2.71 8.20
CA ASP A 189 16.08 2.22 8.72
C ASP A 189 15.36 1.32 7.70
N ILE A 190 15.56 1.58 6.40
CA ILE A 190 15.07 0.69 5.34
C ILE A 190 15.82 -0.63 5.39
N ILE A 191 17.16 -0.60 5.44
CA ILE A 191 18.00 -1.81 5.44
C ILE A 191 17.70 -2.68 6.67
N GLU A 192 17.47 -2.08 7.84
CA GLU A 192 17.04 -2.81 9.04
C GLU A 192 15.72 -3.54 8.80
N ARG A 193 14.71 -2.84 8.27
CA ARG A 193 13.40 -3.42 7.97
C ARG A 193 13.44 -4.49 6.88
N MET A 194 14.31 -4.33 5.91
CA MET A 194 14.54 -5.35 4.87
C MET A 194 15.02 -6.65 5.51
N ARG A 195 16.01 -6.61 6.41
CA ARG A 195 16.50 -7.80 7.11
C ARG A 195 15.43 -8.50 7.93
N LEU A 196 14.62 -7.73 8.68
CA LEU A 196 13.52 -8.29 9.44
C LEU A 196 12.50 -9.00 8.52
N ALA A 197 12.19 -8.41 7.36
CA ALA A 197 11.30 -9.01 6.38
C ALA A 197 11.89 -10.28 5.75
N GLU A 198 13.18 -10.30 5.45
CA GLU A 198 13.91 -11.48 4.95
C GLU A 198 13.82 -12.65 5.93
N GLU A 199 13.97 -12.37 7.23
CA GLU A 199 13.86 -13.36 8.31
C GLU A 199 12.43 -13.91 8.48
N ALA A 200 11.43 -13.17 8.02
CA ALA A 200 10.04 -13.60 8.03
C ALA A 200 9.68 -14.54 6.84
N GLY A 201 10.59 -14.74 5.88
CA GLY A 201 10.40 -15.67 4.76
C GLY A 201 9.45 -15.18 3.69
N ILE A 202 9.39 -13.86 3.46
CA ILE A 202 8.56 -13.26 2.40
C ILE A 202 9.16 -13.48 1.01
N ILE A 203 8.36 -13.25 -0.03
CA ILE A 203 8.74 -13.52 -1.44
C ILE A 203 9.49 -12.35 -2.07
N ALA A 204 9.07 -11.12 -1.81
CA ALA A 204 9.66 -9.93 -2.40
C ALA A 204 9.43 -8.69 -1.53
N LEU A 205 10.21 -7.65 -1.79
CA LEU A 205 10.12 -6.35 -1.14
C LEU A 205 9.68 -5.29 -2.15
N THR A 206 8.91 -4.31 -1.68
CA THR A 206 8.69 -3.06 -2.42
C THR A 206 9.09 -1.86 -1.58
N ILE A 207 9.57 -0.79 -2.22
CA ILE A 207 9.80 0.50 -1.56
C ILE A 207 8.92 1.55 -2.23
N ASP A 208 8.06 2.19 -1.45
CA ASP A 208 7.10 3.21 -1.90
C ASP A 208 7.80 4.57 -2.07
N LEU A 209 8.57 4.77 -3.14
CA LEU A 209 9.39 5.99 -3.35
C LEU A 209 8.55 7.27 -3.32
N ASP A 210 7.34 7.23 -3.87
CA ASP A 210 6.40 8.35 -3.91
C ASP A 210 5.92 8.81 -2.53
N SER A 211 6.05 7.96 -1.50
CA SER A 211 5.67 8.30 -0.14
C SER A 211 6.56 9.39 0.48
N ALA A 212 7.70 9.72 -0.12
CA ALA A 212 8.50 10.88 0.26
C ALA A 212 7.71 12.20 0.17
N GLY A 213 6.77 12.32 -0.77
CA GLY A 213 5.85 13.46 -0.85
C GLY A 213 4.92 13.63 0.36
N ARG A 214 4.84 12.63 1.25
CA ARG A 214 4.07 12.67 2.49
C ARG A 214 4.88 13.08 3.72
N ALA A 215 6.13 13.50 3.55
CA ALA A 215 7.04 13.85 4.65
C ALA A 215 6.45 14.85 5.65
N ALA A 216 5.71 15.85 5.17
CA ALA A 216 5.04 16.84 6.03
C ALA A 216 3.98 16.24 6.97
N ARG A 217 3.55 15.00 6.74
CA ARG A 217 2.56 14.27 7.54
C ARG A 217 3.17 13.11 8.32
N ALA A 218 4.48 12.93 8.23
CA ALA A 218 5.18 11.93 9.04
C ALA A 218 5.05 12.28 10.52
N THR A 219 4.90 11.27 11.35
CA THR A 219 4.93 11.44 12.80
C THR A 219 6.32 11.93 13.20
N LYS A 220 6.38 12.80 14.21
CA LYS A 220 7.66 13.30 14.74
C LYS A 220 8.61 12.13 15.05
N GLY A 221 9.81 12.19 14.50
CA GLY A 221 10.81 11.12 14.61
C GLY A 221 10.75 10.03 13.54
N GLN A 222 9.79 10.12 12.59
CA GLN A 222 9.67 9.18 11.48
C GLN A 222 9.84 9.91 10.14
N THR A 223 11.08 10.00 9.72
CA THR A 223 11.46 10.70 8.49
C THR A 223 11.29 9.81 7.27
N VAL A 224 10.67 10.34 6.22
CA VAL A 224 10.69 9.81 4.86
C VAL A 224 11.34 10.84 3.95
N GLU A 225 12.10 10.40 2.97
CA GLU A 225 12.91 11.25 2.10
C GLU A 225 12.97 10.70 0.67
N PRO A 226 13.13 11.55 -0.36
CA PRO A 226 13.45 11.09 -1.71
C PRO A 226 14.74 10.28 -1.73
N LYS A 227 14.88 9.39 -2.70
CA LYS A 227 16.09 8.57 -2.88
C LYS A 227 16.84 8.98 -4.12
N THR A 228 18.17 9.09 -3.97
CA THR A 228 19.06 9.27 -5.10
C THR A 228 19.30 7.94 -5.82
N PHE A 229 19.81 8.01 -7.06
CA PHE A 229 20.15 6.82 -7.83
C PHE A 229 21.14 5.90 -7.09
N GLU A 230 22.17 6.47 -6.44
CA GLU A 230 23.16 5.69 -5.68
C GLU A 230 22.51 5.03 -4.44
N GLN A 231 21.57 5.69 -3.79
CA GLN A 231 20.80 5.10 -2.70
C GLN A 231 19.91 3.94 -3.16
N LEU A 232 19.30 4.03 -4.37
CA LEU A 232 18.57 2.89 -4.95
C LEU A 232 19.48 1.70 -5.19
N LYS A 233 20.68 1.91 -5.75
CA LYS A 233 21.70 0.86 -5.95
C LYS A 233 22.11 0.21 -4.63
N GLU A 234 22.33 1.01 -3.60
CA GLU A 234 22.68 0.53 -2.27
C GLU A 234 21.58 -0.38 -1.70
N LEU A 235 20.31 0.03 -1.81
CA LEU A 235 19.17 -0.78 -1.36
C LEU A 235 19.04 -2.09 -2.12
N VAL A 236 19.21 -2.05 -3.44
CA VAL A 236 19.23 -3.28 -4.25
C VAL A 236 20.36 -4.22 -3.83
N LYS A 237 21.56 -3.69 -3.60
CA LYS A 237 22.71 -4.49 -3.15
C LYS A 237 22.52 -5.07 -1.74
N ALA A 238 21.82 -4.35 -0.87
CA ALA A 238 21.56 -4.77 0.50
C ALA A 238 20.47 -5.85 0.60
N SER A 239 19.58 -5.95 -0.40
CA SER A 239 18.48 -6.91 -0.41
C SER A 239 18.92 -8.30 -0.83
N LYS A 240 18.52 -9.32 -0.07
CA LYS A 240 18.65 -10.74 -0.47
C LYS A 240 17.42 -11.23 -1.26
N LEU A 241 16.35 -10.45 -1.27
CA LEU A 241 15.10 -10.76 -1.96
C LEU A 241 14.93 -9.89 -3.20
N PRO A 242 14.09 -10.29 -4.16
CA PRO A 242 13.67 -9.41 -5.24
C PRO A 242 13.14 -8.09 -4.68
N LEU A 243 13.76 -6.97 -5.08
CA LEU A 243 13.37 -5.63 -4.66
C LEU A 243 12.73 -4.88 -5.83
N LEU A 244 11.51 -4.37 -5.60
CA LEU A 244 10.78 -3.53 -6.55
C LEU A 244 10.66 -2.11 -6.03
N PHE A 245 10.71 -1.13 -6.91
CA PHE A 245 10.40 0.25 -6.57
C PHE A 245 8.99 0.60 -7.01
N LYS A 246 8.19 1.11 -6.08
CA LYS A 246 6.79 1.51 -6.26
C LYS A 246 6.65 3.02 -6.22
N GLY A 247 5.68 3.54 -6.96
CA GLY A 247 5.44 4.97 -7.07
C GLY A 247 6.00 5.57 -8.36
N ILE A 248 6.31 4.72 -9.33
CA ILE A 248 6.95 5.10 -10.59
C ILE A 248 5.85 5.47 -11.60
N MET A 249 5.87 6.72 -12.07
CA MET A 249 4.85 7.25 -12.97
C MET A 249 5.41 7.77 -14.29
N THR A 250 6.73 7.72 -14.47
CA THR A 250 7.40 8.21 -15.69
C THR A 250 8.36 7.16 -16.26
N PRO A 251 8.54 7.11 -17.60
CA PRO A 251 9.44 6.16 -18.23
C PRO A 251 10.92 6.34 -17.87
N ASP A 252 11.36 7.55 -17.63
CA ASP A 252 12.73 7.88 -17.23
C ASP A 252 13.03 7.39 -15.80
N GLU A 253 12.12 7.58 -14.85
CA GLU A 253 12.27 7.01 -13.50
C GLU A 253 12.24 5.48 -13.53
N ALA A 254 11.39 4.88 -14.38
CA ALA A 254 11.39 3.43 -14.59
C ALA A 254 12.76 2.92 -15.04
N GLU A 255 13.39 3.62 -16.00
CA GLU A 255 14.72 3.28 -16.45
C GLU A 255 15.78 3.42 -15.36
N LEU A 256 15.73 4.51 -14.57
CA LEU A 256 16.64 4.69 -13.43
C LEU A 256 16.50 3.54 -12.43
N CYS A 257 15.29 3.13 -12.08
CA CYS A 257 15.06 2.00 -11.17
C CYS A 257 15.66 0.69 -11.69
N ILE A 258 15.46 0.40 -12.98
CA ILE A 258 16.01 -0.81 -13.60
C ILE A 258 17.53 -0.76 -13.68
N ASN A 259 18.12 0.39 -14.03
CA ASN A 259 19.55 0.59 -14.08
C ASN A 259 20.19 0.54 -12.68
N ALA A 260 19.45 0.84 -11.63
CA ALA A 260 19.88 0.61 -10.24
C ALA A 260 19.90 -0.87 -9.85
N GLY A 261 19.33 -1.77 -10.70
CA GLY A 261 19.33 -3.21 -10.49
C GLY A 261 18.02 -3.75 -9.89
N ALA A 262 16.94 -2.97 -9.86
CA ALA A 262 15.64 -3.43 -9.35
C ALA A 262 15.16 -4.69 -10.07
N ALA A 263 14.50 -5.61 -9.33
CA ALA A 263 13.86 -6.78 -9.90
C ALA A 263 12.58 -6.42 -10.68
N GLY A 264 12.00 -5.25 -10.40
CA GLY A 264 10.84 -4.71 -11.09
C GLY A 264 10.43 -3.35 -10.57
N ILE A 265 9.37 -2.83 -11.15
CA ILE A 265 8.73 -1.59 -10.74
C ILE A 265 7.23 -1.77 -10.56
N VAL A 266 6.62 -0.90 -9.76
CA VAL A 266 5.17 -0.79 -9.65
C VAL A 266 4.76 0.61 -10.10
N VAL A 267 4.05 0.67 -11.23
CA VAL A 267 3.44 1.91 -11.74
C VAL A 267 2.30 2.29 -10.79
N SER A 268 2.47 3.36 -10.05
CA SER A 268 1.56 3.73 -8.98
C SER A 268 1.69 5.20 -8.62
N ASN A 269 0.56 5.89 -8.46
CA ASN A 269 0.47 7.21 -7.84
C ASN A 269 -0.07 7.13 -6.40
N HIS A 270 0.08 5.97 -5.75
CA HIS A 270 -0.39 5.70 -4.39
C HIS A 270 -1.91 5.91 -4.18
N GLY A 271 -2.72 5.66 -5.21
CA GLY A 271 -4.14 5.97 -5.19
C GLY A 271 -4.44 7.48 -5.15
N GLY A 272 -3.56 8.32 -5.72
CA GLY A 272 -3.66 9.77 -5.65
C GLY A 272 -3.46 10.36 -4.25
N ARG A 273 -2.81 9.62 -3.34
CA ARG A 273 -2.69 9.99 -1.92
C ARG A 273 -1.39 10.73 -1.56
N THR A 274 -0.44 10.80 -2.46
CA THR A 274 0.86 11.46 -2.25
C THR A 274 0.92 12.82 -2.92
N LEU A 275 0.42 12.93 -4.14
CA LEU A 275 0.40 14.14 -4.94
C LEU A 275 -0.97 14.28 -5.61
N ALA A 276 -1.54 15.50 -5.58
CA ALA A 276 -2.76 15.81 -6.32
C ALA A 276 -2.47 15.91 -7.84
N ASP A 277 -3.52 15.76 -8.64
CA ASP A 277 -3.49 16.02 -10.08
C ASP A 277 -2.50 15.17 -10.91
N THR A 278 -2.12 14.00 -10.40
CA THR A 278 -1.34 13.04 -11.18
C THR A 278 -2.21 12.34 -12.23
N PRO A 279 -1.64 11.92 -13.37
CA PRO A 279 -2.35 11.06 -14.31
C PRO A 279 -2.70 9.71 -13.66
N GLY A 280 -3.67 9.00 -14.23
CA GLY A 280 -3.99 7.63 -13.84
C GLY A 280 -2.90 6.64 -14.29
N THR A 281 -2.73 5.57 -13.51
CA THR A 281 -1.69 4.57 -13.77
C THR A 281 -1.89 3.85 -15.10
N ALA A 282 -3.14 3.52 -15.47
CA ALA A 282 -3.43 2.89 -16.75
C ALA A 282 -3.06 3.79 -17.96
N ALA A 283 -3.15 5.12 -17.82
CA ALA A 283 -2.78 6.05 -18.89
C ALA A 283 -1.26 6.13 -19.12
N VAL A 284 -0.44 5.93 -18.09
CA VAL A 284 1.03 6.02 -18.22
C VAL A 284 1.68 4.65 -18.44
N LEU A 285 0.96 3.55 -18.14
CA LEU A 285 1.47 2.19 -18.21
C LEU A 285 2.07 1.83 -19.57
N PRO A 286 1.42 2.08 -20.73
CA PRO A 286 1.96 1.65 -22.04
C PRO A 286 3.36 2.18 -22.29
N ARG A 287 3.57 3.50 -22.17
CA ARG A 287 4.89 4.13 -22.39
C ARG A 287 5.95 3.67 -21.38
N THR A 288 5.52 3.31 -20.16
CA THR A 288 6.43 2.77 -19.14
C THR A 288 6.84 1.35 -19.49
N VAL A 289 5.89 0.50 -19.95
CA VAL A 289 6.18 -0.86 -20.41
C VAL A 289 7.09 -0.85 -21.64
N ASP A 290 6.85 0.03 -22.62
CA ASP A 290 7.70 0.21 -23.79
C ASP A 290 9.14 0.57 -23.38
N LYS A 291 9.30 1.47 -22.43
CA LYS A 291 10.62 1.89 -21.92
C LYS A 291 11.33 0.75 -21.18
N VAL A 292 10.60 -0.03 -20.38
CA VAL A 292 11.15 -1.21 -19.69
C VAL A 292 11.52 -2.32 -20.65
N ASN A 293 10.75 -2.47 -21.76
CA ASN A 293 11.02 -3.39 -22.86
C ASN A 293 11.32 -4.83 -22.40
N GLY A 294 10.53 -5.37 -21.50
CA GLY A 294 10.66 -6.76 -21.01
C GLY A 294 11.89 -7.04 -20.14
N ARG A 295 12.73 -6.05 -19.86
CA ARG A 295 13.95 -6.24 -19.05
C ARG A 295 13.70 -6.62 -17.61
N ARG A 296 12.57 -6.18 -17.06
CA ARG A 296 12.16 -6.40 -15.66
C ARG A 296 10.65 -6.45 -15.53
N LEU A 297 10.17 -6.96 -14.39
CA LEU A 297 8.76 -7.02 -14.06
C LEU A 297 8.16 -5.60 -13.96
N VAL A 298 7.00 -5.41 -14.56
CA VAL A 298 6.17 -4.21 -14.41
C VAL A 298 4.84 -4.63 -13.79
N MET A 299 4.52 -4.04 -12.65
CA MET A 299 3.22 -4.16 -11.98
C MET A 299 2.49 -2.81 -12.05
N VAL A 300 1.17 -2.81 -11.87
CA VAL A 300 0.33 -1.60 -11.84
C VAL A 300 -0.73 -1.72 -10.76
#